data_78fe45148eaaa6abccb8ed370ce89b3e
#
_entry.id   78fe45148eaaa6abccb8ed370ce89b3e
#
_cell.length_a   1.000
_cell.length_b   1.000
_cell.length_c   1.000
_cell.angle_alpha   90.00
_cell.angle_beta   90.00
_cell.angle_gamma   90.00
#
_symmetry.space_group_name_H-M   'P 1'
#
loop_
_entity.id
_entity.type
_entity.pdbx_description
1 polymer ?
#
loop_
_entity_poly.entity_id
_entity_poly.type
_entity_poly.pdbx_seq_one_letter_code
_entity_poly.pdbx_strand_id
1 'polypeptide(L)'
;YGADKADTGEVKVFGKKVKINTPLDAMKAGMAYLPEDRKNEGIIADLSVRENLIMALQAKRGMFHLLSRKQQEEFTDKYIDMLQIKTASRETPIKSLSGGNQQKVIIGRWLLTNPDFLILDEPTRGIDVGTKTEIQKLVVKLAEQGMAVVFISSEIEEMLRTCDRMVVMRDGAKVGELSEDEMNQSN
;
A
#
# COMPACT_ATOMS: atom_id res chain seq x y z
N TYR A 1 2.51 11.76 -3.57
CA TYR A 1 1.69 11.55 -2.36
C TYR A 1 1.68 12.78 -1.43
N GLY A 2 2.47 13.81 -1.70
CA GLY A 2 2.50 15.06 -0.94
C GLY A 2 3.54 15.11 0.19
N ALA A 3 4.42 14.13 0.32
CA ALA A 3 5.59 14.19 1.19
C ALA A 3 6.64 15.14 0.60
N ASP A 4 6.75 15.15 -0.73
CA ASP A 4 7.56 16.09 -1.48
C ASP A 4 6.71 16.82 -2.50
N LYS A 5 7.09 18.03 -2.88
CA LYS A 5 6.35 18.87 -3.82
C LYS A 5 6.95 18.79 -5.20
N ALA A 6 6.08 18.62 -6.20
CA ALA A 6 6.50 18.70 -7.59
C ALA A 6 6.82 20.17 -7.96
N ASP A 7 7.95 20.40 -8.63
CA ASP A 7 8.33 21.73 -9.13
C ASP A 7 7.38 22.19 -10.24
N THR A 8 6.95 21.25 -11.09
CA THR A 8 6.06 21.50 -12.23
C THR A 8 5.10 20.33 -12.45
N GLY A 9 4.06 20.56 -13.27
CA GLY A 9 3.10 19.53 -13.63
C GLY A 9 1.76 19.66 -12.92
N GLU A 10 0.88 18.71 -13.16
CA GLU A 10 -0.44 18.66 -12.53
C GLU A 10 -0.82 17.23 -12.16
N VAL A 11 -1.56 17.10 -11.06
CA VAL A 11 -2.16 15.83 -10.63
C VAL A 11 -3.65 15.91 -10.88
N LYS A 12 -4.20 14.89 -11.53
CA LYS A 12 -5.64 14.71 -11.73
C LYS A 12 -6.11 13.41 -11.09
N VAL A 13 -7.20 13.48 -10.37
CA VAL A 13 -7.90 12.32 -9.79
C VAL A 13 -9.31 12.32 -10.36
N PHE A 14 -9.73 11.23 -11.02
CA PHE A 14 -11.00 11.13 -11.75
C PHE A 14 -11.21 12.31 -12.72
N GLY A 15 -10.16 12.68 -13.44
CA GLY A 15 -10.17 13.80 -14.41
C GLY A 15 -10.19 15.21 -13.81
N LYS A 16 -10.34 15.34 -12.50
CA LYS A 16 -10.35 16.64 -11.80
C LYS A 16 -8.95 16.97 -11.28
N LYS A 17 -8.50 18.20 -11.52
CA LYS A 17 -7.24 18.70 -10.97
C LYS A 17 -7.33 18.78 -9.45
N VAL A 18 -6.37 18.17 -8.78
CA VAL A 18 -6.24 18.19 -7.32
C VAL A 18 -4.90 18.77 -6.91
N LYS A 19 -4.88 19.45 -5.79
CA LYS A 19 -3.66 19.97 -5.18
C LYS A 19 -3.31 19.09 -4.00
N ILE A 20 -2.18 18.40 -4.10
CA ILE A 20 -1.65 17.49 -3.06
C ILE A 20 -0.41 18.18 -2.47
N ASN A 21 -0.53 18.73 -1.26
CA ASN A 21 0.58 19.37 -0.55
C ASN A 21 1.02 18.58 0.67
N THR A 22 0.16 17.67 1.15
CA THR A 22 0.40 16.86 2.34
C THR A 22 -0.11 15.44 2.11
N PRO A 23 0.39 14.44 2.86
CA PRO A 23 -0.16 13.08 2.82
C PRO A 23 -1.66 13.02 3.16
N LEU A 24 -2.16 13.92 4.00
CA LEU A 24 -3.58 13.99 4.33
C LEU A 24 -4.42 14.44 3.12
N ASP A 25 -3.90 15.34 2.28
CA ASP A 25 -4.59 15.74 1.03
C ASP A 25 -4.68 14.53 0.08
N ALA A 26 -3.60 13.74 -0.05
CA ALA A 26 -3.60 12.51 -0.83
C ALA A 26 -4.62 11.50 -0.31
N MET A 27 -4.66 11.27 1.01
CA MET A 27 -5.65 10.38 1.63
C MET A 27 -7.10 10.83 1.39
N LYS A 28 -7.37 12.13 1.46
CA LYS A 28 -8.70 12.70 1.15
C LYS A 28 -9.05 12.57 -0.32
N ALA A 29 -8.05 12.58 -1.21
CA ALA A 29 -8.22 12.33 -2.64
C ALA A 29 -8.32 10.85 -3.00
N GLY A 30 -8.43 9.94 -2.02
CA GLY A 30 -8.56 8.49 -2.24
C GLY A 30 -7.26 7.77 -2.50
N MET A 31 -6.10 8.37 -2.19
CA MET A 31 -4.79 7.77 -2.39
C MET A 31 -4.29 7.08 -1.13
N ALA A 32 -3.56 5.99 -1.31
CA ALA A 32 -2.80 5.30 -0.26
C ALA A 32 -1.37 5.06 -0.71
N TYR A 33 -0.42 5.03 0.22
CA TYR A 33 1.00 4.86 -0.06
C TYR A 33 1.69 3.95 0.94
N LEU A 34 2.29 2.89 0.44
CA LEU A 34 3.13 1.98 1.21
C LEU A 34 4.59 2.29 0.91
N PRO A 35 5.39 2.74 1.91
CA PRO A 35 6.79 3.11 1.70
C PRO A 35 7.71 1.89 1.59
N GLU A 36 8.86 2.08 0.93
CA GLU A 36 9.91 1.08 0.78
C GLU A 36 10.48 0.63 2.14
N ASP A 37 10.81 1.58 3.01
CA ASP A 37 11.38 1.27 4.33
C ASP A 37 10.27 0.94 5.34
N ARG A 38 9.85 -0.33 5.30
CA ARG A 38 8.84 -0.84 6.24
C ARG A 38 9.19 -0.58 7.70
N LYS A 39 10.46 -0.72 8.09
CA LYS A 39 10.86 -0.69 9.51
C LYS A 39 10.89 0.72 10.08
N ASN A 40 11.32 1.69 9.30
CA ASN A 40 11.48 3.08 9.77
C ASN A 40 10.27 3.95 9.42
N GLU A 41 9.60 3.67 8.30
CA GLU A 41 8.51 4.50 7.78
C GLU A 41 7.15 3.78 7.76
N GLY A 42 7.18 2.45 7.67
CA GLY A 42 5.97 1.65 7.52
C GLY A 42 5.27 1.32 8.83
N ILE A 43 5.99 0.86 9.86
CA ILE A 43 5.41 0.41 11.13
C ILE A 43 5.81 1.31 12.29
N ILE A 44 4.95 1.32 13.34
CA ILE A 44 5.34 1.80 14.67
C ILE A 44 5.58 0.55 15.52
N ALA A 45 6.86 0.20 15.69
CA ALA A 45 7.32 -1.12 16.15
C ALA A 45 6.72 -1.58 17.48
N ASP A 46 6.57 -0.67 18.44
CA ASP A 46 6.09 -0.96 19.79
C ASP A 46 4.56 -0.97 19.91
N LEU A 47 3.85 -0.43 18.92
CA LEU A 47 2.40 -0.47 18.88
C LEU A 47 1.90 -1.86 18.42
N SER A 48 0.70 -2.20 18.87
CA SER A 48 0.02 -3.45 18.50
C SER A 48 -0.35 -3.51 17.02
N VAL A 49 -0.69 -4.71 16.54
CA VAL A 49 -1.29 -4.94 15.22
C VAL A 49 -2.52 -4.05 15.03
N ARG A 50 -3.41 -3.99 16.03
CA ARG A 50 -4.61 -3.16 16.01
C ARG A 50 -4.26 -1.68 15.80
N GLU A 51 -3.36 -1.13 16.62
CA GLU A 51 -2.99 0.27 16.55
C GLU A 51 -2.35 0.62 15.20
N ASN A 52 -1.46 -0.25 14.72
CA ASN A 52 -0.85 -0.08 13.41
C ASN A 52 -1.88 -0.14 12.26
N LEU A 53 -2.90 -0.99 12.36
CA LEU A 53 -3.95 -1.12 11.36
C LEU A 53 -4.85 0.11 11.27
N ILE A 54 -5.32 0.62 12.42
CA ILE A 54 -6.35 1.66 12.44
C ILE A 54 -5.83 3.08 12.22
N MET A 55 -4.50 3.31 12.35
CA MET A 55 -3.96 4.67 12.44
C MET A 55 -4.26 5.54 11.22
N ALA A 56 -4.20 5.00 10.00
CA ALA A 56 -4.48 5.77 8.79
C ALA A 56 -5.97 6.16 8.71
N LEU A 57 -6.88 5.24 9.05
CA LEU A 57 -8.30 5.56 9.11
C LEU A 57 -8.58 6.60 10.18
N GLN A 58 -7.94 6.50 11.35
CA GLN A 58 -8.09 7.48 12.42
C GLN A 58 -7.59 8.86 11.98
N ALA A 59 -6.44 8.94 11.29
CA ALA A 59 -5.91 10.18 10.75
C ALA A 59 -6.86 10.79 9.69
N LYS A 60 -7.42 9.96 8.80
CA LYS A 60 -8.39 10.38 7.79
C LYS A 60 -9.67 10.95 8.40
N ARG A 61 -10.15 10.37 9.52
CA ARG A 61 -11.36 10.82 10.26
C ARG A 61 -11.12 12.10 11.06
N GLY A 62 -9.89 12.34 11.49
CA GLY A 62 -9.50 13.47 12.33
C GLY A 62 -9.72 13.25 13.83
N MET A 63 -9.25 14.21 14.63
CA MET A 63 -9.18 14.11 16.10
C MET A 63 -10.55 14.05 16.78
N PHE A 64 -11.60 14.63 16.18
CA PHE A 64 -12.93 14.69 16.79
C PHE A 64 -13.82 13.49 16.48
N HIS A 65 -13.35 12.55 15.64
CA HIS A 65 -14.12 11.37 15.21
C HIS A 65 -13.35 10.08 15.54
N LEU A 66 -13.02 9.92 16.83
CA LEU A 66 -12.28 8.75 17.30
C LEU A 66 -13.08 7.46 17.11
N LEU A 67 -12.38 6.43 16.65
CA LEU A 67 -12.94 5.07 16.60
C LEU A 67 -13.13 4.55 18.02
N SER A 68 -14.31 4.05 18.35
CA SER A 68 -14.52 3.32 19.59
C SER A 68 -13.66 2.06 19.65
N ARG A 69 -13.35 1.58 20.84
CA ARG A 69 -12.57 0.35 21.02
C ARG A 69 -13.19 -0.82 20.25
N LYS A 70 -14.49 -0.99 20.32
CA LYS A 70 -15.24 -2.03 19.60
C LYS A 70 -15.04 -1.94 18.09
N GLN A 71 -15.17 -0.74 17.50
CA GLN A 71 -14.92 -0.54 16.06
C GLN A 71 -13.49 -0.86 15.66
N GLN A 72 -12.50 -0.46 16.48
CA GLN A 72 -11.10 -0.79 16.22
C GLN A 72 -10.88 -2.30 16.19
N GLU A 73 -11.46 -3.03 17.13
CA GLU A 73 -11.37 -4.48 17.23
C GLU A 73 -12.04 -5.18 16.05
N GLU A 74 -13.25 -4.78 15.70
CA GLU A 74 -13.99 -5.32 14.55
C GLU A 74 -13.24 -5.12 13.23
N PHE A 75 -12.69 -3.92 12.99
CA PHE A 75 -11.89 -3.66 11.81
C PHE A 75 -10.61 -4.50 11.81
N THR A 76 -9.94 -4.58 12.94
CA THR A 76 -8.68 -5.34 13.04
C THR A 76 -8.91 -6.81 12.77
N ASP A 77 -9.89 -7.44 13.41
CA ASP A 77 -10.21 -8.85 13.23
C ASP A 77 -10.57 -9.15 11.77
N LYS A 78 -11.41 -8.29 11.15
CA LYS A 78 -11.75 -8.40 9.72
C LYS A 78 -10.51 -8.40 8.82
N TYR A 79 -9.54 -7.52 9.06
CA TYR A 79 -8.37 -7.42 8.20
C TYR A 79 -7.31 -8.48 8.52
N ILE A 80 -7.21 -8.95 9.76
CA ILE A 80 -6.41 -10.13 10.12
C ILE A 80 -6.90 -11.33 9.30
N ASP A 81 -8.20 -11.58 9.28
CA ASP A 81 -8.79 -12.70 8.53
C ASP A 81 -8.66 -12.51 7.01
N MET A 82 -9.01 -11.34 6.49
CA MET A 82 -9.00 -11.05 5.06
C MET A 82 -7.61 -11.18 4.44
N LEU A 83 -6.58 -10.72 5.14
CA LEU A 83 -5.19 -10.74 4.69
C LEU A 83 -4.40 -11.94 5.22
N GLN A 84 -5.04 -12.82 5.97
CA GLN A 84 -4.40 -13.99 6.58
C GLN A 84 -3.12 -13.61 7.35
N ILE A 85 -3.25 -12.59 8.23
CA ILE A 85 -2.14 -12.11 9.05
C ILE A 85 -1.91 -13.11 10.19
N LYS A 86 -0.71 -13.70 10.23
CA LYS A 86 -0.32 -14.63 11.30
C LYS A 86 0.12 -13.83 12.52
N THR A 87 -0.74 -13.77 13.54
CA THR A 87 -0.51 -13.11 14.83
C THR A 87 -1.18 -13.89 15.95
N ALA A 88 -0.63 -13.82 17.16
CA ALA A 88 -1.23 -14.44 18.35
C ALA A 88 -2.51 -13.71 18.79
N SER A 89 -2.55 -12.38 18.61
CA SER A 89 -3.72 -11.55 18.90
C SER A 89 -3.59 -10.19 18.20
N ARG A 90 -4.68 -9.44 18.16
CA ARG A 90 -4.68 -8.04 17.67
C ARG A 90 -3.85 -7.09 18.54
N GLU A 91 -3.58 -7.46 19.81
CA GLU A 91 -2.76 -6.66 20.73
C GLU A 91 -1.27 -7.05 20.70
N THR A 92 -0.88 -8.01 19.88
CA THR A 92 0.52 -8.38 19.70
C THR A 92 1.31 -7.20 19.14
N PRO A 93 2.46 -6.81 19.74
CA PRO A 93 3.33 -5.77 19.17
C PRO A 93 3.78 -6.14 17.76
N ILE A 94 3.64 -5.21 16.79
CA ILE A 94 3.90 -5.52 15.38
C ILE A 94 5.35 -5.95 15.12
N LYS A 95 6.31 -5.48 15.92
CA LYS A 95 7.73 -5.86 15.82
C LYS A 95 7.99 -7.36 15.99
N SER A 96 7.08 -8.08 16.67
CA SER A 96 7.21 -9.53 16.89
C SER A 96 6.72 -10.37 15.71
N LEU A 97 6.06 -9.77 14.72
CA LEU A 97 5.62 -10.46 13.52
C LEU A 97 6.77 -10.63 12.52
N SER A 98 6.66 -11.67 11.67
CA SER A 98 7.55 -11.79 10.50
C SER A 98 7.38 -10.60 9.56
N GLY A 99 8.41 -10.31 8.75
CA GLY A 99 8.39 -9.20 7.81
C GLY A 99 7.19 -9.22 6.86
N GLY A 100 6.81 -10.39 6.37
CA GLY A 100 5.63 -10.56 5.52
C GLY A 100 4.32 -10.25 6.23
N ASN A 101 4.16 -10.63 7.51
CA ASN A 101 2.97 -10.29 8.27
C ASN A 101 2.93 -8.79 8.64
N GLN A 102 4.08 -8.18 8.93
CA GLN A 102 4.18 -6.72 9.09
C GLN A 102 3.72 -6.01 7.81
N GLN A 103 4.15 -6.48 6.64
CA GLN A 103 3.76 -5.93 5.33
C GLN A 103 2.24 -6.01 5.11
N LYS A 104 1.65 -7.17 5.43
CA LYS A 104 0.19 -7.35 5.35
C LYS A 104 -0.56 -6.39 6.28
N VAL A 105 -0.05 -6.11 7.48
CA VAL A 105 -0.63 -5.12 8.39
C VAL A 105 -0.60 -3.72 7.77
N ILE A 106 0.51 -3.31 7.14
CA ILE A 106 0.61 -1.99 6.48
C ILE A 106 -0.35 -1.90 5.29
N ILE A 107 -0.42 -2.94 4.46
CA ILE A 107 -1.39 -3.00 3.36
C ILE A 107 -2.81 -2.87 3.92
N GLY A 108 -3.15 -3.64 4.96
CA GLY A 108 -4.45 -3.59 5.62
C GLY A 108 -4.79 -2.20 6.20
N ARG A 109 -3.81 -1.51 6.79
CA ARG A 109 -3.93 -0.12 7.25
C ARG A 109 -4.46 0.79 6.16
N TRP A 110 -3.91 0.67 4.96
CA TRP A 110 -4.29 1.51 3.83
C TRP A 110 -5.61 1.08 3.23
N LEU A 111 -5.85 -0.21 3.04
CA LEU A 111 -7.12 -0.74 2.55
C LEU A 111 -8.29 -0.35 3.45
N LEU A 112 -8.06 -0.22 4.77
CA LEU A 112 -9.07 0.23 5.72
C LEU A 112 -9.54 1.67 5.47
N THR A 113 -8.74 2.50 4.80
CA THR A 113 -9.14 3.86 4.38
C THR A 113 -10.03 3.87 3.14
N ASN A 114 -10.31 2.71 2.54
CA ASN A 114 -11.03 2.54 1.29
C ASN A 114 -10.47 3.45 0.17
N PRO A 115 -9.23 3.21 -0.27
CA PRO A 115 -8.61 4.03 -1.31
C PRO A 115 -9.09 3.63 -2.70
N ASP A 116 -9.09 4.59 -3.62
CA ASP A 116 -9.30 4.36 -5.06
C ASP A 116 -7.97 4.06 -5.78
N PHE A 117 -6.86 4.51 -5.19
CA PHE A 117 -5.52 4.42 -5.75
C PHE A 117 -4.49 4.02 -4.69
N LEU A 118 -3.73 2.98 -4.97
CA LEU A 118 -2.73 2.42 -4.05
C LEU A 118 -1.35 2.44 -4.69
N ILE A 119 -0.39 3.10 -4.04
CA ILE A 119 1.02 3.09 -4.41
C ILE A 119 1.76 2.13 -3.49
N LEU A 120 2.43 1.16 -4.06
CA LEU A 120 3.21 0.14 -3.35
C LEU A 120 4.68 0.28 -3.78
N ASP A 121 5.51 0.74 -2.86
CA ASP A 121 6.94 0.95 -3.10
C ASP A 121 7.73 -0.22 -2.50
N GLU A 122 8.33 -1.05 -3.37
CA GLU A 122 9.05 -2.28 -3.02
C GLU A 122 8.29 -3.18 -2.00
N PRO A 123 7.00 -3.49 -2.24
CA PRO A 123 6.14 -4.12 -1.21
C PRO A 123 6.57 -5.53 -0.82
N THR A 124 7.43 -6.14 -1.60
CA THR A 124 7.90 -7.53 -1.44
C THR A 124 9.36 -7.61 -0.98
N ARG A 125 10.01 -6.46 -0.77
CA ARG A 125 11.41 -6.41 -0.37
C ARG A 125 11.64 -6.97 1.04
N GLY A 126 12.60 -7.91 1.14
CA GLY A 126 13.01 -8.49 2.42
C GLY A 126 11.96 -9.37 3.11
N ILE A 127 11.07 -9.98 2.33
CA ILE A 127 10.12 -10.99 2.79
C ILE A 127 10.35 -12.33 2.08
N ASP A 128 9.80 -13.41 2.65
CA ASP A 128 9.93 -14.74 2.08
C ASP A 128 9.12 -14.94 0.79
N VAL A 129 9.55 -15.88 -0.06
CA VAL A 129 8.96 -16.13 -1.39
C VAL A 129 7.47 -16.48 -1.32
N GLY A 130 7.04 -17.22 -0.29
CA GLY A 130 5.64 -17.58 -0.12
C GLY A 130 4.78 -16.35 0.10
N THR A 131 5.18 -15.48 1.02
CA THR A 131 4.47 -14.23 1.32
C THR A 131 4.55 -13.23 0.15
N LYS A 132 5.67 -13.17 -0.60
CA LYS A 132 5.77 -12.39 -1.85
C LYS A 132 4.63 -12.76 -2.81
N THR A 133 4.46 -14.06 -3.06
CA THR A 133 3.41 -14.58 -3.94
C THR A 133 2.01 -14.22 -3.43
N GLU A 134 1.77 -14.28 -2.14
CA GLU A 134 0.49 -13.89 -1.54
C GLU A 134 0.18 -12.39 -1.74
N ILE A 135 1.19 -11.52 -1.58
CA ILE A 135 1.04 -10.09 -1.80
C ILE A 135 0.80 -9.78 -3.28
N GLN A 136 1.52 -10.42 -4.21
CA GLN A 136 1.30 -10.26 -5.65
C GLN A 136 -0.14 -10.64 -6.04
N LYS A 137 -0.63 -11.80 -5.56
CA LYS A 137 -2.02 -12.22 -5.78
C LYS A 137 -3.04 -11.25 -5.20
N LEU A 138 -2.76 -10.68 -4.02
CA LEU A 138 -3.61 -9.67 -3.41
C LEU A 138 -3.67 -8.42 -4.30
N VAL A 139 -2.53 -7.95 -4.82
CA VAL A 139 -2.46 -6.78 -5.71
C VAL A 139 -3.29 -6.98 -6.96
N VAL A 140 -3.12 -8.11 -7.66
CA VAL A 140 -3.92 -8.46 -8.85
C VAL A 140 -5.41 -8.46 -8.51
N LYS A 141 -5.80 -9.12 -7.42
CA LYS A 141 -7.20 -9.16 -6.98
C LYS A 141 -7.78 -7.77 -6.69
N LEU A 142 -7.01 -6.86 -6.09
CA LEU A 142 -7.45 -5.49 -5.84
C LEU A 142 -7.65 -4.72 -7.15
N ALA A 143 -6.75 -4.90 -8.12
CA ALA A 143 -6.88 -4.31 -9.46
C ALA A 143 -8.11 -4.84 -10.21
N GLU A 144 -8.37 -6.14 -10.17
CA GLU A 144 -9.60 -6.78 -10.72
C GLU A 144 -10.89 -6.23 -10.10
N GLN A 145 -10.82 -5.77 -8.83
CA GLN A 145 -11.93 -5.13 -8.13
C GLN A 145 -12.09 -3.64 -8.46
N GLY A 146 -11.26 -3.11 -9.37
CA GLY A 146 -11.34 -1.73 -9.87
C GLY A 146 -10.43 -0.73 -9.13
N MET A 147 -9.55 -1.18 -8.24
CA MET A 147 -8.56 -0.31 -7.62
C MET A 147 -7.43 -0.02 -8.60
N ALA A 148 -7.07 1.25 -8.78
CA ALA A 148 -5.86 1.60 -9.51
C ALA A 148 -4.63 1.35 -8.61
N VAL A 149 -3.65 0.59 -9.11
CA VAL A 149 -2.45 0.25 -8.35
C VAL A 149 -1.20 0.65 -9.12
N VAL A 150 -0.28 1.34 -8.46
CA VAL A 150 1.10 1.50 -8.90
C VAL A 150 1.97 0.58 -8.05
N PHE A 151 2.60 -0.37 -8.71
CA PHE A 151 3.52 -1.32 -8.09
C PHE A 151 4.95 -0.97 -8.53
N ILE A 152 5.79 -0.56 -7.59
CA ILE A 152 7.20 -0.21 -7.85
C ILE A 152 8.04 -1.36 -7.34
N SER A 153 8.88 -1.93 -8.22
CA SER A 153 9.82 -2.99 -7.86
C SER A 153 11.08 -2.94 -8.71
N SER A 154 12.19 -3.31 -8.11
CA SER A 154 13.45 -3.56 -8.79
C SER A 154 13.52 -4.98 -9.40
N GLU A 155 12.60 -5.87 -9.04
CA GLU A 155 12.52 -7.24 -9.54
C GLU A 155 11.57 -7.31 -10.76
N ILE A 156 12.14 -7.41 -11.97
CA ILE A 156 11.37 -7.40 -13.22
C ILE A 156 10.32 -8.52 -13.29
N GLU A 157 10.65 -9.70 -12.75
CA GLU A 157 9.73 -10.83 -12.73
C GLU A 157 8.47 -10.59 -11.91
N GLU A 158 8.54 -9.76 -10.86
CA GLU A 158 7.37 -9.36 -10.08
C GLU A 158 6.46 -8.46 -10.91
N MET A 159 7.05 -7.52 -11.65
CA MET A 159 6.33 -6.61 -12.53
C MET A 159 5.59 -7.37 -13.63
N LEU A 160 6.26 -8.33 -14.27
CA LEU A 160 5.66 -9.16 -15.34
C LEU A 160 4.48 -10.02 -14.86
N ARG A 161 4.42 -10.34 -13.55
CA ARG A 161 3.33 -11.14 -12.96
C ARG A 161 2.17 -10.32 -12.42
N THR A 162 2.36 -9.03 -12.19
CA THR A 162 1.40 -8.21 -11.43
C THR A 162 0.86 -7.01 -12.19
N CYS A 163 1.51 -6.58 -13.27
CA CYS A 163 1.21 -5.31 -13.93
C CYS A 163 0.68 -5.53 -15.34
N ASP A 164 -0.34 -4.75 -15.74
CA ASP A 164 -0.87 -4.69 -17.10
C ASP A 164 -0.06 -3.72 -17.99
N ARG A 165 0.74 -2.85 -17.35
CA ARG A 165 1.56 -1.84 -18.00
C ARG A 165 2.79 -1.55 -17.15
N MET A 166 3.95 -1.43 -17.77
CA MET A 166 5.20 -1.12 -17.10
C MET A 166 5.78 0.20 -17.59
N VAL A 167 6.20 1.05 -16.67
CA VAL A 167 6.98 2.25 -16.97
C VAL A 167 8.40 2.04 -16.46
N VAL A 168 9.38 2.14 -17.35
CA VAL A 168 10.80 1.98 -17.00
C VAL A 168 11.39 3.34 -16.69
N MET A 169 11.98 3.45 -15.50
CA MET A 169 12.64 4.66 -15.00
C MET A 169 14.15 4.44 -14.91
N ARG A 170 14.94 5.46 -15.29
CA ARG A 170 16.38 5.48 -15.12
C ARG A 170 16.85 6.89 -14.85
N ASP A 171 17.70 7.06 -13.82
CA ASP A 171 18.28 8.36 -13.43
C ASP A 171 17.21 9.47 -13.27
N GLY A 172 16.07 9.14 -12.67
CA GLY A 172 14.95 10.07 -12.45
C GLY A 172 14.11 10.38 -13.70
N ALA A 173 14.40 9.77 -14.85
CA ALA A 173 13.67 9.98 -16.10
C ALA A 173 12.95 8.73 -16.59
N LYS A 174 11.78 8.90 -17.21
CA LYS A 174 11.08 7.83 -17.93
C LYS A 174 11.86 7.52 -19.20
N VAL A 175 12.34 6.28 -19.34
CA VAL A 175 13.09 5.82 -20.52
C VAL A 175 12.29 4.91 -21.45
N GLY A 176 11.18 4.34 -20.96
CA GLY A 176 10.32 3.48 -21.77
C GLY A 176 8.99 3.19 -21.09
N GLU A 177 8.08 2.63 -21.86
CA GLU A 177 6.79 2.13 -21.41
C GLU A 177 6.46 0.88 -22.22
N LEU A 178 5.96 -0.16 -21.57
CA LEU A 178 5.57 -1.42 -22.18
C LEU A 178 4.10 -1.70 -21.81
N SER A 179 3.32 -2.09 -22.79
CA SER A 179 1.97 -2.63 -22.61
C SER A 179 2.03 -4.13 -22.25
N GLU A 180 0.92 -4.70 -21.85
CA GLU A 180 0.80 -6.13 -21.54
C GLU A 180 1.27 -7.02 -22.72
N ASP A 181 0.86 -6.68 -23.95
CA ASP A 181 1.25 -7.43 -25.15
C ASP A 181 2.77 -7.40 -25.40
N GLU A 182 3.42 -6.27 -25.12
CA GLU A 182 4.88 -6.11 -25.28
C GLU A 182 5.66 -6.83 -24.18
N MET A 183 5.14 -6.88 -22.95
CA MET A 183 5.73 -7.61 -21.84
C MET A 183 5.71 -9.14 -22.07
N ASN A 184 4.70 -9.64 -22.76
CA ASN A 184 4.56 -11.07 -23.06
C ASN A 184 5.41 -11.53 -24.27
N GLN A 185 5.94 -10.60 -25.07
CA GLN A 185 6.81 -10.90 -26.23
C GLN A 185 8.29 -11.00 -25.88
N SER A 186 8.65 -10.82 -24.63
CA SER A 186 10.04 -10.94 -24.15
C SER A 186 10.45 -12.40 -24.03
N ASN A 187 11.03 -12.95 -25.09
CA ASN A 187 11.85 -14.13 -25.05
C ASN A 187 13.30 -13.78 -24.74
#